data_bbcba85b0f2ed4d41b16b5bcc20c4803
#
_entry.id   bbcba85b0f2ed4d41b16b5bcc20c4803
#
_cell.length_a   1.000
_cell.length_b   1.000
_cell.length_c   1.000
_cell.angle_alpha   90.00
_cell.angle_beta   90.00
_cell.angle_gamma   90.00
#
_symmetry.space_group_name_H-M   'P 1'
#
loop_
_entity.id
_entity.type
_entity.pdbx_description
1 polymer ?
#
loop_
_entity_poly.entity_id
_entity_poly.type
_entity_poly.pdbx_seq_one_letter_code
_entity_poly.pdbx_strand_id
1 'polypeptide(L)'
;MRKGAQTLVFGSKPVILSRAAIGGKKEGEGPLAAYFDFLGKDAKLGQKTFEKAESKLQELALDTAKRRLGVSYEDIDVLFAGDLLNQCISSSFAARGTSIPFLGLYGACSTMAESLLLAAAFVDAGFADTAAALTSSHFASAER
;
A
#
# COMPACT_ATOMS: atom_id res chain seq x y z
N MET A 1 -6.38 -8.86 21.54
CA MET A 1 -6.16 -9.99 22.52
C MET A 1 -5.42 -11.12 21.83
N ARG A 2 -4.47 -11.77 22.52
CA ARG A 2 -3.77 -12.95 22.00
C ARG A 2 -4.57 -14.23 22.27
N LYS A 3 -4.72 -15.09 21.26
CA LYS A 3 -5.38 -16.40 21.38
C LYS A 3 -4.39 -17.50 20.98
N GLY A 4 -3.99 -18.34 21.95
CA GLY A 4 -2.91 -19.31 21.73
C GLY A 4 -1.56 -18.65 21.50
N ALA A 5 -0.65 -19.33 20.78
CA ALA A 5 0.73 -18.89 20.60
C ALA A 5 0.91 -17.86 19.45
N GLN A 6 0.11 -17.93 18.39
CA GLN A 6 0.37 -17.26 17.13
C GLN A 6 -0.81 -16.46 16.56
N THR A 7 -1.92 -16.33 17.29
CA THR A 7 -3.12 -15.64 16.80
C THR A 7 -3.36 -14.37 17.60
N LEU A 8 -3.55 -13.26 16.89
CA LEU A 8 -4.07 -12.00 17.41
C LEU A 8 -5.56 -11.89 17.06
N VAL A 9 -6.36 -11.49 18.01
CA VAL A 9 -7.78 -11.20 17.81
C VAL A 9 -8.02 -9.74 18.17
N PHE A 10 -8.47 -8.97 17.20
CA PHE A 10 -8.81 -7.56 17.37
C PHE A 10 -10.18 -7.44 18.01
N GLY A 11 -10.24 -6.75 19.14
CA GLY A 11 -11.48 -6.59 19.93
C GLY A 11 -12.47 -5.66 19.25
N SER A 12 -12.00 -4.60 18.64
CA SER A 12 -12.80 -3.61 17.90
C SER A 12 -13.28 -4.11 16.55
N LYS A 13 -12.73 -5.23 16.04
CA LYS A 13 -13.03 -5.79 14.72
C LYS A 13 -12.84 -4.77 13.59
N PRO A 14 -11.62 -4.24 13.37
CA PRO A 14 -11.37 -3.30 12.29
C PRO A 14 -11.86 -3.84 10.95
N VAL A 15 -12.42 -2.97 10.11
CA VAL A 15 -12.98 -3.34 8.81
C VAL A 15 -12.21 -2.66 7.68
N ILE A 16 -12.13 -3.30 6.53
CA ILE A 16 -11.56 -2.71 5.32
C ILE A 16 -12.63 -1.81 4.70
N LEU A 17 -12.39 -0.51 4.71
CA LEU A 17 -13.33 0.49 4.16
C LEU A 17 -13.19 0.64 2.65
N SER A 18 -11.97 0.52 2.12
CA SER A 18 -11.68 0.65 0.70
C SER A 18 -10.45 -0.16 0.32
N ARG A 19 -10.30 -0.43 -0.97
CA ARG A 19 -9.15 -1.11 -1.54
C ARG A 19 -8.84 -0.59 -2.93
N ALA A 20 -7.60 -0.76 -3.39
CA ALA A 20 -7.22 -0.56 -4.78
C ALA A 20 -6.11 -1.53 -5.19
N ALA A 21 -6.13 -1.94 -6.45
CA ALA A 21 -5.09 -2.74 -7.08
C ALA A 21 -4.66 -2.07 -8.38
N ILE A 22 -3.39 -1.71 -8.46
CA ILE A 22 -2.79 -1.07 -9.63
C ILE A 22 -1.77 -2.03 -10.23
N GLY A 23 -1.91 -2.35 -11.51
CA GLY A 23 -1.02 -3.26 -12.21
C GLY A 23 -0.20 -2.57 -13.30
N GLY A 24 0.92 -3.18 -13.65
CA GLY A 24 1.71 -2.83 -14.82
C GLY A 24 1.13 -3.45 -16.11
N LYS A 25 1.85 -3.24 -17.22
CA LYS A 25 1.43 -3.75 -18.52
C LYS A 25 1.27 -5.29 -18.55
N LYS A 26 2.21 -6.02 -17.93
CA LYS A 26 2.20 -7.49 -17.93
C LYS A 26 1.00 -8.07 -17.17
N GLU A 27 0.56 -7.45 -16.10
CA GLU A 27 -0.64 -7.86 -15.37
C GLU A 27 -1.89 -7.72 -16.25
N GLY A 28 -1.89 -6.74 -17.17
CA GLY A 28 -2.96 -6.58 -18.17
C GLY A 28 -3.04 -7.69 -19.22
N GLU A 29 -1.97 -8.47 -19.39
CA GLU A 29 -1.92 -9.64 -20.29
C GLU A 29 -2.28 -10.95 -19.56
N GLY A 30 -2.44 -10.89 -18.22
CA GLY A 30 -2.70 -12.03 -17.37
C GLY A 30 -4.18 -12.30 -17.10
N PRO A 31 -4.52 -13.45 -16.52
CA PRO A 31 -5.91 -13.85 -16.28
C PRO A 31 -6.62 -12.99 -15.25
N LEU A 32 -5.90 -12.22 -14.44
CA LEU A 32 -6.46 -11.33 -13.42
C LEU A 32 -6.59 -9.88 -13.88
N ALA A 33 -6.36 -9.58 -15.15
CA ALA A 33 -6.38 -8.21 -15.68
C ALA A 33 -7.67 -7.44 -15.33
N ALA A 34 -8.82 -8.09 -15.39
CA ALA A 34 -10.13 -7.49 -15.10
C ALA A 34 -10.34 -7.09 -13.63
N TYR A 35 -9.48 -7.54 -12.73
CA TYR A 35 -9.58 -7.26 -11.29
C TYR A 35 -8.74 -6.07 -10.82
N PHE A 36 -7.88 -5.54 -11.71
CA PHE A 36 -7.13 -4.32 -11.43
C PHE A 36 -7.99 -3.07 -11.65
N ASP A 37 -7.79 -2.09 -10.81
CA ASP A 37 -8.48 -0.80 -10.89
C ASP A 37 -7.86 0.13 -11.92
N PHE A 38 -6.57 -0.09 -12.20
CA PHE A 38 -5.81 0.58 -13.23
C PHE A 38 -4.70 -0.34 -13.75
N LEU A 39 -4.46 -0.28 -15.05
CA LEU A 39 -3.37 -0.99 -15.73
C LEU A 39 -2.51 0.00 -16.51
N GLY A 40 -1.22 0.02 -16.20
CA GLY A 40 -0.23 0.83 -16.92
C GLY A 40 -0.06 0.37 -18.36
N LYS A 41 0.07 1.30 -19.29
CA LYS A 41 0.30 1.01 -20.73
C LYS A 41 1.74 0.60 -21.02
N ASP A 42 2.67 0.98 -20.17
CA ASP A 42 4.09 0.66 -20.25
C ASP A 42 4.67 0.34 -18.86
N ALA A 43 5.89 -0.21 -18.82
CA ALA A 43 6.54 -0.63 -17.59
C ALA A 43 6.98 0.53 -16.68
N LYS A 44 6.99 1.75 -17.18
CA LYS A 44 7.41 2.94 -16.41
C LYS A 44 6.26 3.86 -16.00
N LEU A 45 5.04 3.58 -16.41
CA LEU A 45 3.88 4.46 -16.16
C LEU A 45 4.16 5.93 -16.53
N GLY A 46 4.88 6.15 -17.65
CA GLY A 46 5.29 7.48 -18.09
C GLY A 46 6.42 8.12 -17.27
N GLN A 47 7.02 7.40 -16.32
CA GLN A 47 8.09 7.91 -15.47
C GLN A 47 9.48 7.73 -16.13
N LYS A 48 10.46 8.52 -15.68
CA LYS A 48 11.84 8.47 -16.23
C LYS A 48 12.60 7.20 -15.79
N THR A 49 12.33 6.70 -14.58
CA THR A 49 13.00 5.53 -14.00
C THR A 49 12.00 4.53 -13.45
N PHE A 50 12.42 3.29 -13.21
CA PHE A 50 11.58 2.25 -12.62
C PHE A 50 11.26 2.51 -11.15
N GLU A 51 12.19 3.13 -10.40
CA GLU A 51 11.98 3.51 -9.02
C GLU A 51 10.84 4.56 -8.90
N LYS A 52 10.82 5.53 -9.82
CA LYS A 52 9.73 6.50 -9.92
C LYS A 52 8.43 5.87 -10.37
N ALA A 53 8.50 4.85 -11.24
CA ALA A 53 7.32 4.10 -11.65
C ALA A 53 6.72 3.33 -10.47
N GLU A 54 7.54 2.74 -9.61
CA GLU A 54 7.06 2.07 -8.40
C GLU A 54 6.42 3.05 -7.40
N SER A 55 7.04 4.21 -7.16
CA SER A 55 6.40 5.28 -6.38
C SER A 55 5.05 5.68 -6.97
N LYS A 56 4.97 5.76 -8.31
CA LYS A 56 3.73 6.11 -9.00
C LYS A 56 2.64 5.04 -8.86
N LEU A 57 3.00 3.76 -8.84
CA LEU A 57 2.05 2.67 -8.53
C LEU A 57 1.43 2.86 -7.15
N GLN A 58 2.25 3.15 -6.14
CA GLN A 58 1.77 3.39 -4.78
C GLN A 58 0.89 4.63 -4.67
N GLU A 59 1.29 5.75 -5.28
CA GLU A 59 0.47 6.96 -5.34
C GLU A 59 -0.91 6.68 -5.94
N LEU A 60 -0.94 5.99 -7.08
CA LEU A 60 -2.19 5.64 -7.76
C LEU A 60 -3.07 4.71 -6.92
N ALA A 61 -2.47 3.74 -6.22
CA ALA A 61 -3.21 2.82 -5.37
C ALA A 61 -3.85 3.56 -4.19
N LEU A 62 -3.07 4.37 -3.46
CA LEU A 62 -3.57 5.14 -2.34
C LEU A 62 -4.65 6.14 -2.76
N ASP A 63 -4.40 6.90 -3.85
CA ASP A 63 -5.36 7.86 -4.37
C ASP A 63 -6.66 7.19 -4.85
N THR A 64 -6.57 6.02 -5.48
CA THR A 64 -7.76 5.28 -5.92
C THR A 64 -8.57 4.78 -4.73
N ALA A 65 -7.93 4.21 -3.72
CA ALA A 65 -8.61 3.76 -2.51
C ALA A 65 -9.28 4.92 -1.75
N LYS A 66 -8.56 6.03 -1.59
CA LYS A 66 -9.06 7.26 -0.97
C LYS A 66 -10.27 7.84 -1.71
N ARG A 67 -10.19 7.98 -3.03
CA ARG A 67 -11.30 8.50 -3.86
C ARG A 67 -12.55 7.63 -3.78
N ARG A 68 -12.40 6.31 -3.74
CA ARG A 68 -13.52 5.39 -3.56
C ARG A 68 -14.25 5.56 -2.24
N LEU A 69 -13.47 5.85 -1.20
CA LEU A 69 -14.03 6.10 0.12
C LEU A 69 -14.65 7.50 0.23
N GLY A 70 -14.27 8.43 -0.65
CA GLY A 70 -14.74 9.80 -0.63
C GLY A 70 -14.11 10.67 0.46
N VAL A 71 -12.89 10.31 0.89
CA VAL A 71 -12.14 11.01 1.94
C VAL A 71 -10.95 11.76 1.37
N SER A 72 -10.36 12.65 2.17
CA SER A 72 -9.12 13.34 1.87
C SER A 72 -7.91 12.64 2.52
N TYR A 73 -6.70 13.12 2.29
CA TYR A 73 -5.51 12.58 2.96
C TYR A 73 -5.47 12.93 4.45
N GLU A 74 -6.06 14.04 4.82
CA GLU A 74 -6.17 14.51 6.21
C GLU A 74 -7.08 13.62 7.06
N ASP A 75 -7.95 12.83 6.44
CA ASP A 75 -8.83 11.87 7.11
C ASP A 75 -8.14 10.52 7.39
N ILE A 76 -6.87 10.38 7.01
CA ILE A 76 -6.06 9.17 7.22
C ILE A 76 -5.00 9.48 8.29
N ASP A 77 -5.12 8.85 9.44
CA ASP A 77 -4.26 9.14 10.60
C ASP A 77 -2.84 8.61 10.47
N VAL A 78 -2.68 7.48 9.75
CA VAL A 78 -1.38 6.84 9.56
C VAL A 78 -1.34 5.99 8.29
N LEU A 79 -0.18 5.99 7.64
CA LEU A 79 0.15 5.14 6.48
C LEU A 79 1.26 4.16 6.83
N PHE A 80 0.98 2.87 6.75
CA PHE A 80 1.95 1.80 6.77
C PHE A 80 2.24 1.38 5.34
N ALA A 81 3.45 1.62 4.85
CA ALA A 81 3.78 1.26 3.48
C ALA A 81 5.20 0.74 3.33
N GLY A 82 5.40 -0.09 2.32
CA GLY A 82 6.71 -0.62 1.97
C GLY A 82 6.80 -1.07 0.52
N ASP A 83 8.03 -1.25 0.09
CA ASP A 83 8.41 -1.71 -1.25
C ASP A 83 9.62 -2.66 -1.16
N LEU A 84 10.11 -3.13 -2.29
CA LEU A 84 11.27 -4.02 -2.34
C LEU A 84 12.60 -3.27 -2.50
N LEU A 85 12.58 -1.96 -2.65
CA LEU A 85 13.78 -1.16 -2.78
C LEU A 85 14.44 -0.90 -1.43
N ASN A 86 15.75 -0.68 -1.45
CA ASN A 86 16.50 -0.39 -0.24
C ASN A 86 15.94 0.84 0.49
N GLN A 87 15.75 0.71 1.80
CA GLN A 87 15.27 1.77 2.69
C GLN A 87 13.87 2.32 2.33
N CYS A 88 13.00 1.54 1.72
CA CYS A 88 11.64 1.95 1.34
C CYS A 88 11.62 3.24 0.51
N ILE A 89 12.54 3.35 -0.47
CA ILE A 89 12.68 4.56 -1.28
C ILE A 89 11.36 4.91 -1.98
N SER A 90 10.75 3.95 -2.66
CA SER A 90 9.52 4.22 -3.43
C SER A 90 8.37 4.62 -2.54
N SER A 91 8.20 3.96 -1.41
CA SER A 91 7.16 4.27 -0.42
C SER A 91 7.36 5.64 0.21
N SER A 92 8.60 5.99 0.55
CA SER A 92 8.93 7.31 1.12
C SER A 92 8.61 8.44 0.14
N PHE A 93 8.91 8.26 -1.15
CA PHE A 93 8.58 9.26 -2.16
C PHE A 93 7.07 9.33 -2.43
N ALA A 94 6.36 8.20 -2.44
CA ALA A 94 4.92 8.18 -2.59
C ALA A 94 4.21 8.86 -1.41
N ALA A 95 4.65 8.61 -0.18
CA ALA A 95 4.08 9.21 1.03
C ALA A 95 4.32 10.71 1.13
N ARG A 96 5.43 11.22 0.58
CA ARG A 96 5.86 12.62 0.68
C ARG A 96 4.79 13.64 0.26
N GLY A 97 3.94 13.28 -0.72
CA GLY A 97 2.89 14.17 -1.23
C GLY A 97 1.57 14.13 -0.47
N THR A 98 1.47 13.35 0.61
CA THR A 98 0.18 13.06 1.26
C THR A 98 -0.03 13.80 2.59
N SER A 99 1.02 14.26 3.25
CA SER A 99 1.01 14.79 4.63
C SER A 99 0.53 13.78 5.69
N ILE A 100 0.34 12.50 5.34
CA ILE A 100 -0.03 11.45 6.28
C ILE A 100 1.21 11.03 7.08
N PRO A 101 1.14 10.87 8.41
CA PRO A 101 2.19 10.23 9.20
C PRO A 101 2.55 8.85 8.61
N PHE A 102 3.81 8.66 8.24
CA PHE A 102 4.26 7.50 7.48
C PHE A 102 5.20 6.61 8.30
N LEU A 103 4.92 5.32 8.31
CA LEU A 103 5.76 4.27 8.89
C LEU A 103 6.17 3.31 7.78
N GLY A 104 7.47 3.34 7.44
CA GLY A 104 8.06 2.49 6.42
C GLY A 104 8.28 1.06 6.91
N LEU A 105 7.86 0.09 6.11
CA LEU A 105 7.99 -1.34 6.38
C LEU A 105 8.91 -1.99 5.34
N TYR A 106 9.75 -2.90 5.79
CA TYR A 106 10.70 -3.59 4.92
C TYR A 106 10.68 -5.11 5.15
N GLY A 107 9.55 -5.71 4.83
CA GLY A 107 9.29 -7.15 4.96
C GLY A 107 9.29 -7.92 3.64
N ALA A 108 9.76 -7.32 2.54
CA ALA A 108 9.71 -7.89 1.21
C ALA A 108 8.28 -8.40 0.86
N CYS A 109 8.13 -9.68 0.52
CA CYS A 109 6.82 -10.24 0.18
C CYS A 109 5.80 -10.23 1.35
N SER A 110 6.26 -10.14 2.59
CA SER A 110 5.39 -10.07 3.76
C SER A 110 4.84 -8.66 4.04
N THR A 111 5.36 -7.62 3.39
CA THR A 111 4.99 -6.22 3.64
C THR A 111 3.49 -5.98 3.54
N MET A 112 2.79 -6.65 2.64
CA MET A 112 1.33 -6.52 2.53
C MET A 112 0.62 -7.01 3.81
N ALA A 113 0.97 -8.19 4.28
CA ALA A 113 0.37 -8.76 5.48
C ALA A 113 0.78 -7.97 6.73
N GLU A 114 2.04 -7.53 6.78
CA GLU A 114 2.59 -6.72 7.86
C GLU A 114 1.89 -5.36 7.96
N SER A 115 1.75 -4.64 6.84
CA SER A 115 1.06 -3.35 6.82
C SER A 115 -0.41 -3.45 7.22
N LEU A 116 -1.12 -4.47 6.76
CA LEU A 116 -2.52 -4.73 7.14
C LEU A 116 -2.64 -5.06 8.63
N LEU A 117 -1.73 -5.90 9.16
CA LEU A 117 -1.70 -6.25 10.58
C LEU A 117 -1.48 -5.01 11.45
N LEU A 118 -0.51 -4.17 11.09
CA LEU A 118 -0.19 -2.96 11.86
C LEU A 118 -1.32 -1.93 11.77
N ALA A 119 -1.88 -1.70 10.58
CA ALA A 119 -3.03 -0.81 10.41
C ALA A 119 -4.22 -1.26 11.29
N ALA A 120 -4.55 -2.56 11.25
CA ALA A 120 -5.61 -3.10 12.08
C ALA A 120 -5.31 -3.01 13.59
N ALA A 121 -4.04 -3.21 13.98
CA ALA A 121 -3.62 -3.09 15.38
C ALA A 121 -3.71 -1.65 15.90
N PHE A 122 -3.34 -0.67 15.07
CA PHE A 122 -3.45 0.75 15.44
C PHE A 122 -4.90 1.17 15.62
N VAL A 123 -5.79 0.72 14.75
CA VAL A 123 -7.24 0.97 14.89
C VAL A 123 -7.79 0.26 16.13
N ASP A 124 -7.43 -1.01 16.35
CA ASP A 124 -7.88 -1.77 17.53
C ASP A 124 -7.41 -1.16 18.85
N ALA A 125 -6.23 -0.56 18.85
CA ALA A 125 -5.66 0.11 20.03
C ALA A 125 -6.17 1.55 20.24
N GLY A 126 -6.92 2.11 19.30
CA GLY A 126 -7.41 3.48 19.35
C GLY A 126 -6.32 4.54 19.08
N PHE A 127 -5.22 4.15 18.41
CA PHE A 127 -4.18 5.09 17.97
C PHE A 127 -4.52 5.76 16.64
N ALA A 128 -5.47 5.20 15.90
CA ALA A 128 -5.97 5.73 14.64
C ALA A 128 -7.44 5.36 14.49
N ASP A 129 -8.24 6.25 13.94
CA ASP A 129 -9.60 5.96 13.48
C ASP A 129 -9.57 5.37 12.08
N THR A 130 -8.67 5.89 11.22
CA THR A 130 -8.48 5.43 9.86
C THR A 130 -6.99 5.23 9.58
N ALA A 131 -6.61 4.02 9.20
CA ALA A 131 -5.24 3.66 8.85
C ALA A 131 -5.17 3.12 7.41
N ALA A 132 -4.12 3.49 6.68
CA ALA A 132 -3.85 2.96 5.35
C ALA A 132 -2.72 1.92 5.39
N ALA A 133 -2.90 0.83 4.64
CA ALA A 133 -1.90 -0.19 4.39
C ALA A 133 -1.59 -0.23 2.89
N LEU A 134 -0.32 -0.14 2.51
CA LEU A 134 0.10 -0.01 1.13
C LEU A 134 1.37 -0.81 0.87
N THR A 135 1.45 -1.47 -0.27
CA THR A 135 2.66 -2.15 -0.70
C THR A 135 2.79 -2.13 -2.21
N SER A 136 4.01 -2.19 -2.69
CA SER A 136 4.28 -2.33 -4.11
C SER A 136 5.43 -3.30 -4.36
N SER A 137 5.50 -3.77 -5.60
CA SER A 137 6.63 -4.49 -6.13
C SER A 137 6.72 -4.22 -7.62
N HIS A 138 7.81 -3.61 -8.06
CA HIS A 138 8.13 -3.46 -9.47
C HIS A 138 9.40 -4.27 -9.76
N PHE A 139 9.24 -5.40 -10.44
CA PHE A 139 10.35 -6.35 -10.62
C PHE A 139 11.60 -5.71 -11.24
N ALA A 140 11.43 -4.79 -12.19
CA ALA A 140 12.55 -4.14 -12.85
C ALA A 140 13.31 -3.14 -11.96
N SER A 141 12.70 -2.62 -10.89
CA SER A 141 13.39 -1.80 -9.89
C SER A 141 14.02 -2.65 -8.78
N ALA A 142 13.36 -3.74 -8.40
CA ALA A 142 13.80 -4.60 -7.31
C ALA A 142 14.96 -5.54 -7.68
N GLU A 143 15.09 -5.92 -8.95
CA GLU A 143 16.08 -6.88 -9.43
C GLU A 143 17.34 -6.24 -10.03
N ARG A 144 17.62 -5.00 -9.76
CA ARG A 144 18.80 -4.26 -10.24
C ARG A 144 19.97 -4.32 -9.27
#